data_2067e8fda4d8cecd21bf6ce5d909e0e5
#
_entry.id   2067e8fda4d8cecd21bf6ce5d909e0e5
#
_cell.length_a   1.000
_cell.length_b   1.000
_cell.length_c   1.000
_cell.angle_alpha   90.00
_cell.angle_beta   90.00
_cell.angle_gamma   90.00
#
_symmetry.space_group_name_H-M   'P 1'
#
loop_
_entity.id
_entity.type
_entity.pdbx_description
1 polymer ?
#
loop_
_entity_poly.entity_id
_entity_poly.type
_entity_poly.pdbx_seq_one_letter_code
_entity_poly.pdbx_strand_id
1 'polypeptide(L)'
;MAKTIEEINEKIKKGKAVVLTAEEIIDYAAEKGVKRAAQEVDVVTTGTFGPMCSSGAYFNVGHSKPRIKLGGGKTYLNEIPVYTGFAAVDFFLGATAMPEDDPRNKIFPGKFAYGGAYVIEELVAGKDVRLTATAYGTDCYPRKALETYISLKDMNEAVLLNIRNAYQNYNVAVNLSEKVIYTYMGVLQPKMGNANYCNAGQLSPLLNDPLYKTIGIGTRIFLGGGIGYVVGNGTQHNPGVKRTEGGVPKTPSGTLCVTGDLKMMRPKWLRGTSFTGYGVTLTVGIGIPIPILDEEILRYTAVRDEEILAQVVDYSDSYPQCIPGSIGEVNYKQLKSGRITVQGKEIPTSGLSSYLKAREIAQILKEWVEAGKFFLTQPVELLP
;
A
#
# COMPACT_ATOMS: atom_id res chain seq x y z
N MET A 1 34.00 0.43 5.13
CA MET A 1 33.51 1.66 5.78
C MET A 1 32.03 1.76 5.50
N ALA A 2 31.23 2.14 6.48
CA ALA A 2 29.82 2.44 6.26
C ALA A 2 29.69 3.73 5.44
N LYS A 3 28.76 3.77 4.49
CA LYS A 3 28.43 4.97 3.71
C LYS A 3 27.37 5.79 4.48
N THR A 4 27.23 7.07 4.12
CA THR A 4 26.15 7.91 4.63
C THR A 4 25.13 8.24 3.53
N ILE A 5 23.92 8.65 3.92
CA ILE A 5 22.89 9.10 2.96
C ILE A 5 23.36 10.35 2.21
N GLU A 6 24.12 11.23 2.87
CA GLU A 6 24.69 12.43 2.26
C GLU A 6 25.70 12.07 1.15
N GLU A 7 26.61 11.12 1.42
CA GLU A 7 27.57 10.64 0.41
C GLU A 7 26.86 10.01 -0.79
N ILE A 8 25.81 9.23 -0.56
CA ILE A 8 25.00 8.64 -1.63
C ILE A 8 24.27 9.73 -2.43
N ASN A 9 23.66 10.71 -1.76
CA ASN A 9 23.00 11.84 -2.42
C ASN A 9 23.97 12.69 -3.27
N GLU A 10 25.22 12.87 -2.82
CA GLU A 10 26.25 13.53 -3.63
C GLU A 10 26.61 12.74 -4.90
N LYS A 11 26.61 11.39 -4.82
CA LYS A 11 26.77 10.55 -6.00
C LYS A 11 25.56 10.62 -6.94
N ILE A 12 24.34 10.63 -6.41
CA ILE A 12 23.09 10.80 -7.18
C ILE A 12 23.16 12.13 -7.95
N LYS A 13 23.48 13.22 -7.27
CA LYS A 13 23.60 14.55 -7.87
C LYS A 13 24.63 14.61 -9.01
N LYS A 14 25.71 13.83 -8.91
CA LYS A 14 26.76 13.73 -9.91
C LYS A 14 26.50 12.70 -11.01
N GLY A 15 25.35 11.97 -10.96
CA GLY A 15 25.03 10.87 -11.87
C GLY A 15 26.01 9.69 -11.75
N LYS A 16 26.55 9.45 -10.56
CA LYS A 16 27.54 8.39 -10.28
C LYS A 16 27.05 7.33 -9.29
N ALA A 17 25.84 7.45 -8.81
CA ALA A 17 25.25 6.46 -7.91
C ALA A 17 24.99 5.14 -8.65
N VAL A 18 25.36 4.02 -8.06
CA VAL A 18 25.05 2.68 -8.54
C VAL A 18 23.73 2.26 -7.93
N VAL A 19 22.69 2.14 -8.77
CA VAL A 19 21.33 1.82 -8.35
C VAL A 19 20.89 0.50 -8.97
N LEU A 20 20.44 -0.43 -8.15
CA LEU A 20 19.91 -1.71 -8.58
C LEU A 20 18.47 -1.87 -8.06
N THR A 21 17.67 -2.66 -8.75
CA THR A 21 16.38 -3.11 -8.20
C THR A 21 16.58 -4.25 -7.21
N ALA A 22 15.56 -4.53 -6.39
CA ALA A 22 15.55 -5.65 -5.47
C ALA A 22 15.63 -7.04 -6.14
N GLU A 23 15.45 -7.13 -7.46
CA GLU A 23 15.70 -8.35 -8.23
C GLU A 23 17.16 -8.38 -8.72
N GLU A 24 17.68 -7.27 -9.25
CA GLU A 24 19.06 -7.18 -9.77
C GLU A 24 20.11 -7.38 -8.68
N ILE A 25 19.88 -6.91 -7.46
CA ILE A 25 20.84 -7.02 -6.36
C ILE A 25 21.09 -8.48 -5.96
N ILE A 26 20.11 -9.37 -6.12
CA ILE A 26 20.22 -10.79 -5.78
C ILE A 26 21.34 -11.46 -6.61
N ASP A 27 21.29 -11.27 -7.91
CA ASP A 27 22.30 -11.86 -8.82
C ASP A 27 23.64 -11.15 -8.66
N TYR A 28 23.63 -9.83 -8.49
CA TYR A 28 24.84 -9.04 -8.29
C TYR A 28 25.58 -9.46 -7.01
N ALA A 29 24.85 -9.63 -5.91
CA ALA A 29 25.44 -10.10 -4.65
C ALA A 29 25.94 -11.55 -4.72
N ALA A 30 25.26 -12.40 -5.47
CA ALA A 30 25.70 -13.78 -5.70
C ALA A 30 26.99 -13.85 -6.52
N GLU A 31 27.15 -12.97 -7.51
CA GLU A 31 28.35 -12.93 -8.37
C GLU A 31 29.56 -12.28 -7.66
N LYS A 32 29.34 -11.12 -7.02
CA LYS A 32 30.43 -10.29 -6.47
C LYS A 32 30.76 -10.58 -5.01
N GLY A 33 29.85 -11.27 -4.31
CA GLY A 33 29.85 -11.42 -2.86
C GLY A 33 29.33 -10.19 -2.12
N VAL A 34 28.70 -10.41 -0.96
CA VAL A 34 28.04 -9.36 -0.15
C VAL A 34 28.93 -8.17 0.14
N LYS A 35 30.16 -8.41 0.57
CA LYS A 35 31.12 -7.34 0.95
C LYS A 35 31.44 -6.41 -0.22
N ARG A 36 31.72 -6.96 -1.38
CA ARG A 36 32.05 -6.16 -2.58
C ARG A 36 30.80 -5.44 -3.11
N ALA A 37 29.68 -6.14 -3.16
CA ALA A 37 28.42 -5.53 -3.56
C ALA A 37 28.03 -4.35 -2.65
N ALA A 38 28.23 -4.44 -1.33
CA ALA A 38 27.99 -3.34 -0.41
C ALA A 38 28.89 -2.12 -0.65
N GLN A 39 30.10 -2.32 -1.14
CA GLN A 39 31.00 -1.22 -1.50
C GLN A 39 30.58 -0.55 -2.82
N GLU A 40 30.16 -1.32 -3.80
CA GLU A 40 29.89 -0.86 -5.16
C GLU A 40 28.46 -0.30 -5.33
N VAL A 41 27.44 -0.90 -4.70
CA VAL A 41 26.03 -0.51 -4.84
C VAL A 41 25.67 0.58 -3.81
N ASP A 42 25.00 1.63 -4.23
CA ASP A 42 24.59 2.74 -3.38
C ASP A 42 23.12 2.69 -2.96
N VAL A 43 22.23 2.21 -3.85
CA VAL A 43 20.78 2.17 -3.59
C VAL A 43 20.18 0.91 -4.18
N VAL A 44 19.26 0.28 -3.43
CA VAL A 44 18.39 -0.78 -3.93
C VAL A 44 16.95 -0.29 -3.95
N THR A 45 16.30 -0.32 -5.10
CA THR A 45 14.91 0.13 -5.26
C THR A 45 13.93 -1.03 -5.17
N THR A 46 12.84 -0.79 -4.47
CA THR A 46 11.80 -1.78 -4.16
C THR A 46 10.45 -1.36 -4.72
N GLY A 47 9.48 -2.24 -4.70
CA GLY A 47 8.13 -1.92 -5.15
C GLY A 47 7.07 -2.87 -4.62
N THR A 48 5.88 -2.34 -4.40
CA THR A 48 4.66 -3.10 -4.11
C THR A 48 3.45 -2.41 -4.73
N PHE A 49 2.47 -3.18 -5.15
CA PHE A 49 1.19 -2.68 -5.67
C PHE A 49 0.08 -3.64 -5.26
N GLY A 50 -0.62 -3.30 -4.21
CA GLY A 50 -1.62 -4.17 -3.61
C GLY A 50 -2.78 -3.42 -2.97
N PRO A 51 -3.88 -4.10 -2.64
CA PRO A 51 -5.05 -3.52 -2.01
C PRO A 51 -4.75 -3.13 -0.55
N MET A 52 -5.09 -1.88 -0.21
CA MET A 52 -4.84 -1.26 1.09
C MET A 52 -6.12 -0.61 1.61
N CYS A 53 -6.96 -1.37 2.34
CA CYS A 53 -8.27 -0.92 2.81
C CYS A 53 -8.20 0.24 3.80
N SER A 54 -7.13 0.37 4.59
CA SER A 54 -6.94 1.47 5.54
C SER A 54 -6.39 2.72 4.84
N SER A 55 -7.12 3.21 3.85
CA SER A 55 -6.76 4.36 3.02
C SER A 55 -7.89 5.36 2.94
N GLY A 56 -7.57 6.59 2.63
CA GLY A 56 -8.53 7.63 2.33
C GLY A 56 -7.84 8.90 1.84
N ALA A 57 -8.62 9.92 1.59
CA ALA A 57 -8.12 11.18 1.13
C ALA A 57 -8.76 12.35 1.88
N TYR A 58 -7.92 13.27 2.29
CA TYR A 58 -8.32 14.56 2.83
C TYR A 58 -8.35 15.58 1.71
N PHE A 59 -9.42 16.40 1.69
CA PHE A 59 -9.62 17.43 0.69
C PHE A 59 -10.00 18.76 1.32
N ASN A 60 -9.47 19.87 0.76
CA ASN A 60 -9.98 21.22 0.95
C ASN A 60 -10.47 21.76 -0.40
N VAL A 61 -11.78 21.97 -0.52
CA VAL A 61 -12.40 22.37 -1.79
C VAL A 61 -12.56 23.89 -1.95
N GLY A 62 -12.08 24.68 -0.98
CA GLY A 62 -12.26 26.12 -0.99
C GLY A 62 -13.71 26.57 -0.76
N HIS A 63 -13.90 27.90 -0.70
CA HIS A 63 -15.21 28.49 -0.40
C HIS A 63 -16.04 28.79 -1.65
N SER A 64 -17.29 28.33 -1.66
CA SER A 64 -18.30 28.76 -2.65
C SER A 64 -18.77 30.20 -2.39
N LYS A 65 -19.48 30.77 -3.33
CA LYS A 65 -20.18 32.07 -3.19
C LYS A 65 -21.68 31.84 -3.42
N PRO A 66 -22.56 32.07 -2.42
CA PRO A 66 -22.25 32.32 -1.00
C PRO A 66 -21.55 31.16 -0.34
N ARG A 67 -20.92 31.44 0.81
CA ARG A 67 -20.15 30.41 1.57
C ARG A 67 -21.05 29.34 2.17
N ILE A 68 -20.57 28.09 2.18
CA ILE A 68 -21.17 26.96 2.88
C ILE A 68 -20.21 26.42 3.94
N LYS A 69 -20.76 25.97 5.07
CA LYS A 69 -20.03 25.18 6.07
C LYS A 69 -20.51 23.74 5.94
N LEU A 70 -19.68 22.85 5.41
CA LEU A 70 -20.05 21.45 5.14
C LEU A 70 -20.33 20.65 6.43
N GLY A 71 -19.62 20.96 7.52
CA GLY A 71 -19.90 20.36 8.82
C GLY A 71 -21.26 20.76 9.37
N GLY A 72 -22.03 19.80 9.87
CA GLY A 72 -23.38 19.98 10.37
C GLY A 72 -24.50 19.64 9.38
N GLY A 73 -24.15 19.05 8.24
CA GLY A 73 -25.08 18.49 7.26
C GLY A 73 -24.54 17.17 6.68
N LYS A 74 -25.08 16.76 5.55
CA LYS A 74 -24.62 15.60 4.79
C LYS A 74 -23.86 16.05 3.54
N THR A 75 -22.75 15.39 3.25
CA THR A 75 -21.93 15.68 2.07
C THR A 75 -21.55 14.40 1.37
N TYR A 76 -21.62 14.40 0.04
CA TYR A 76 -21.35 13.24 -0.80
C TYR A 76 -20.48 13.64 -2.00
N LEU A 77 -19.62 12.71 -2.43
CA LEU A 77 -18.93 12.71 -3.72
C LEU A 77 -19.44 11.54 -4.57
N ASN A 78 -20.08 11.81 -5.71
CA ASN A 78 -20.73 10.77 -6.53
C ASN A 78 -21.58 9.80 -5.69
N GLU A 79 -22.38 10.35 -4.75
CA GLU A 79 -23.22 9.59 -3.81
C GLU A 79 -22.47 8.80 -2.72
N ILE A 80 -21.14 8.90 -2.67
CA ILE A 80 -20.34 8.32 -1.60
C ILE A 80 -20.26 9.31 -0.43
N PRO A 81 -20.66 8.93 0.78
CA PRO A 81 -20.62 9.80 1.94
C PRO A 81 -19.18 10.16 2.32
N VAL A 82 -18.97 11.43 2.71
CA VAL A 82 -17.69 11.93 3.22
C VAL A 82 -17.84 12.46 4.63
N TYR A 83 -16.77 12.38 5.41
CA TYR A 83 -16.74 12.92 6.77
C TYR A 83 -16.33 14.38 6.76
N THR A 84 -17.20 15.27 7.28
CA THR A 84 -17.05 16.74 7.27
C THR A 84 -16.81 17.35 8.66
N GLY A 85 -16.38 16.55 9.63
CA GLY A 85 -16.09 17.00 11.00
C GLY A 85 -14.77 17.78 11.15
N PHE A 86 -14.38 18.52 10.10
CA PHE A 86 -13.22 19.40 10.06
C PHE A 86 -13.64 20.87 9.97
N ALA A 87 -12.79 21.73 9.37
CA ALA A 87 -13.14 23.11 9.09
C ALA A 87 -14.21 23.23 7.97
N ALA A 88 -14.60 24.47 7.65
CA ALA A 88 -15.81 24.72 6.87
C ALA A 88 -15.93 24.02 5.52
N VAL A 89 -14.80 23.81 4.82
CA VAL A 89 -14.76 23.25 3.45
C VAL A 89 -13.84 22.06 3.31
N ASP A 90 -13.49 21.46 4.46
CA ASP A 90 -12.63 20.30 4.55
C ASP A 90 -13.45 19.04 4.74
N PHE A 91 -13.02 17.95 4.13
CA PHE A 91 -13.62 16.63 4.36
C PHE A 91 -12.64 15.50 4.12
N PHE A 92 -12.98 14.34 4.66
CA PHE A 92 -12.25 13.10 4.46
C PHE A 92 -13.13 12.08 3.74
N LEU A 93 -12.60 11.48 2.68
CA LEU A 93 -13.21 10.36 1.96
C LEU A 93 -12.46 9.07 2.29
N GLY A 94 -13.11 8.16 2.97
CA GLY A 94 -12.58 6.81 3.19
C GLY A 94 -12.60 5.98 1.91
N ALA A 95 -11.52 5.28 1.62
CA ALA A 95 -11.44 4.42 0.42
C ALA A 95 -12.49 3.30 0.41
N THR A 96 -12.89 2.82 1.59
CA THR A 96 -13.89 1.78 1.76
C THR A 96 -15.32 2.31 1.92
N ALA A 97 -15.53 3.65 1.85
CA ALA A 97 -16.85 4.23 1.91
C ALA A 97 -17.72 3.75 0.74
N MET A 98 -18.98 3.45 1.05
CA MET A 98 -19.94 2.85 0.11
C MET A 98 -21.14 3.78 -0.08
N PRO A 99 -21.82 3.74 -1.24
CA PRO A 99 -23.09 4.45 -1.40
C PRO A 99 -24.11 3.86 -0.43
N GLU A 100 -24.94 4.74 0.18
CA GLU A 100 -25.95 4.34 1.15
C GLU A 100 -27.02 3.42 0.53
N ASP A 101 -27.29 3.54 -0.75
CA ASP A 101 -28.41 2.90 -1.43
C ASP A 101 -28.04 2.25 -2.78
N ASP A 102 -27.04 1.37 -2.79
CA ASP A 102 -26.72 0.56 -3.98
C ASP A 102 -27.43 -0.79 -3.92
N PRO A 103 -28.46 -1.06 -4.78
CA PRO A 103 -29.19 -2.30 -4.77
C PRO A 103 -28.30 -3.54 -5.04
N ARG A 104 -27.15 -3.36 -5.71
CA ARG A 104 -26.20 -4.44 -5.99
C ARG A 104 -25.50 -4.96 -4.72
N ASN A 105 -25.56 -4.20 -3.63
CA ASN A 105 -24.92 -4.54 -2.36
C ASN A 105 -25.93 -5.06 -1.31
N LYS A 106 -27.24 -5.02 -1.62
CA LYS A 106 -28.31 -5.46 -0.72
C LYS A 106 -28.53 -6.98 -0.71
N ILE A 107 -28.00 -7.69 -1.69
CA ILE A 107 -28.12 -9.16 -1.83
C ILE A 107 -26.74 -9.76 -1.65
N PHE A 108 -26.62 -10.70 -0.71
CA PHE A 108 -25.35 -11.42 -0.48
C PHE A 108 -25.12 -12.49 -1.56
N PRO A 109 -23.91 -12.60 -2.12
CA PRO A 109 -22.78 -11.69 -1.94
C PRO A 109 -22.97 -10.38 -2.74
N GLY A 110 -22.72 -9.23 -2.08
CA GLY A 110 -22.78 -7.92 -2.73
C GLY A 110 -21.65 -7.75 -3.76
N LYS A 111 -21.90 -6.94 -4.80
CA LYS A 111 -20.92 -6.69 -5.88
C LYS A 111 -19.90 -5.64 -5.55
N PHE A 112 -20.27 -4.64 -4.74
CA PHE A 112 -19.42 -3.52 -4.32
C PHE A 112 -18.68 -2.87 -5.51
N ALA A 113 -19.42 -2.57 -6.57
CA ALA A 113 -18.85 -2.14 -7.84
C ALA A 113 -18.33 -0.69 -7.84
N TYR A 114 -18.68 0.10 -6.83
CA TYR A 114 -18.30 1.51 -6.70
C TYR A 114 -18.20 1.90 -5.22
N GLY A 115 -17.31 2.86 -4.90
CA GLY A 115 -17.09 3.36 -3.55
C GLY A 115 -16.00 4.41 -3.51
N GLY A 116 -15.57 4.83 -2.31
CA GLY A 116 -14.62 5.92 -2.12
C GLY A 116 -13.30 5.76 -2.88
N ALA A 117 -12.78 4.53 -2.98
CA ALA A 117 -11.55 4.26 -3.73
C ALA A 117 -11.69 4.58 -5.23
N TYR A 118 -12.86 4.35 -5.82
CA TYR A 118 -13.12 4.70 -7.23
C TYR A 118 -13.24 6.21 -7.41
N VAL A 119 -13.85 6.91 -6.45
CA VAL A 119 -13.90 8.39 -6.47
C VAL A 119 -12.48 8.97 -6.40
N ILE A 120 -11.62 8.42 -5.55
CA ILE A 120 -10.20 8.82 -5.47
C ILE A 120 -9.49 8.57 -6.81
N GLU A 121 -9.68 7.39 -7.42
CA GLU A 121 -9.12 7.06 -8.74
C GLU A 121 -9.60 8.02 -9.82
N GLU A 122 -10.89 8.35 -9.84
CA GLU A 122 -11.49 9.28 -10.82
C GLU A 122 -10.92 10.69 -10.68
N LEU A 123 -10.78 11.19 -9.46
CA LEU A 123 -10.16 12.49 -9.20
C LEU A 123 -8.71 12.53 -9.69
N VAL A 124 -7.92 11.48 -9.37
CA VAL A 124 -6.52 11.36 -9.82
C VAL A 124 -6.41 11.19 -11.33
N ALA A 125 -7.44 10.61 -11.98
CA ALA A 125 -7.54 10.52 -13.43
C ALA A 125 -7.93 11.86 -14.10
N GLY A 126 -8.17 12.92 -13.30
CA GLY A 126 -8.55 14.23 -13.79
C GLY A 126 -10.02 14.36 -14.15
N LYS A 127 -10.87 13.42 -13.72
CA LYS A 127 -12.31 13.50 -13.92
C LYS A 127 -12.96 14.44 -12.92
N ASP A 128 -14.06 15.06 -13.34
CA ASP A 128 -14.96 15.79 -12.46
C ASP A 128 -15.82 14.80 -11.65
N VAL A 129 -15.99 15.07 -10.36
CA VAL A 129 -16.89 14.34 -9.47
C VAL A 129 -17.98 15.29 -8.96
N ARG A 130 -19.19 14.78 -8.82
CA ARG A 130 -20.33 15.53 -8.30
C ARG A 130 -20.20 15.65 -6.79
N LEU A 131 -20.14 16.91 -6.31
CA LEU A 131 -20.22 17.26 -4.89
C LEU A 131 -21.63 17.71 -4.57
N THR A 132 -22.29 17.02 -3.65
CA THR A 132 -23.58 17.45 -3.08
C THR A 132 -23.43 17.63 -1.58
N ALA A 133 -23.95 18.72 -1.05
CA ALA A 133 -23.87 19.01 0.37
C ALA A 133 -25.12 19.70 0.88
N THR A 134 -25.50 19.38 2.12
CA THR A 134 -26.43 20.18 2.92
C THR A 134 -25.70 20.76 4.12
N ALA A 135 -26.17 21.87 4.65
CA ALA A 135 -25.55 22.55 5.79
C ALA A 135 -26.60 23.21 6.66
N TYR A 136 -26.24 23.48 7.92
CA TYR A 136 -27.11 24.16 8.88
C TYR A 136 -27.47 25.60 8.41
N GLY A 137 -26.49 26.32 7.89
CA GLY A 137 -26.59 27.74 7.54
C GLY A 137 -26.38 28.64 8.76
N THR A 138 -25.38 29.51 8.70
CA THR A 138 -25.04 30.49 9.72
C THR A 138 -24.89 31.87 9.09
N ASP A 139 -24.78 32.92 9.88
CA ASP A 139 -24.61 34.27 9.35
C ASP A 139 -23.38 34.44 8.47
N CYS A 140 -22.27 33.78 8.84
CA CYS A 140 -21.03 33.81 8.07
C CYS A 140 -20.94 32.74 6.98
N TYR A 141 -21.80 31.71 7.03
CA TYR A 141 -21.92 30.63 6.04
C TYR A 141 -23.40 30.39 5.73
N PRO A 142 -24.05 31.32 4.99
CA PRO A 142 -25.52 31.33 4.85
C PRO A 142 -26.05 30.22 3.93
N ARG A 143 -25.21 29.64 3.06
CA ARG A 143 -25.64 28.62 2.11
C ARG A 143 -26.00 27.32 2.83
N LYS A 144 -27.20 26.80 2.56
CA LYS A 144 -27.75 25.58 3.17
C LYS A 144 -27.64 24.34 2.29
N ALA A 145 -27.43 24.53 0.98
CA ALA A 145 -27.27 23.44 0.03
C ALA A 145 -26.29 23.82 -1.08
N LEU A 146 -25.53 22.85 -1.52
CA LEU A 146 -24.58 22.99 -2.64
C LEU A 146 -24.69 21.73 -3.52
N GLU A 147 -24.75 21.96 -4.83
CA GLU A 147 -24.52 20.93 -5.84
C GLU A 147 -23.59 21.52 -6.89
N THR A 148 -22.49 20.84 -7.16
CA THR A 148 -21.48 21.27 -8.14
C THR A 148 -20.63 20.09 -8.57
N TYR A 149 -19.80 20.30 -9.57
CA TYR A 149 -18.74 19.36 -9.96
C TYR A 149 -17.39 19.93 -9.53
N ILE A 150 -16.51 19.07 -9.07
CA ILE A 150 -15.16 19.42 -8.62
C ILE A 150 -14.14 18.44 -9.19
N SER A 151 -12.94 18.93 -9.45
CA SER A 151 -11.77 18.14 -9.85
C SER A 151 -10.59 18.46 -8.95
N LEU A 152 -9.51 17.69 -9.03
CA LEU A 152 -8.29 18.00 -8.25
C LEU A 152 -7.70 19.38 -8.53
N LYS A 153 -7.98 19.96 -9.71
CA LYS A 153 -7.51 21.32 -10.08
C LYS A 153 -8.20 22.40 -9.26
N ASP A 154 -9.46 22.17 -8.86
CA ASP A 154 -10.28 23.13 -8.16
C ASP A 154 -10.09 23.09 -6.64
N MET A 155 -9.38 22.10 -6.14
CA MET A 155 -9.12 21.89 -4.71
C MET A 155 -7.87 22.68 -4.28
N ASN A 156 -7.92 23.28 -3.09
CA ASN A 156 -6.74 23.85 -2.45
C ASN A 156 -5.78 22.72 -2.07
N GLU A 157 -6.28 21.71 -1.34
CA GLU A 157 -5.53 20.57 -0.82
C GLU A 157 -6.20 19.25 -1.23
N ALA A 158 -5.39 18.26 -1.55
CA ALA A 158 -5.83 16.89 -1.83
C ALA A 158 -4.73 15.91 -1.40
N VAL A 159 -4.87 15.31 -0.23
CA VAL A 159 -3.82 14.52 0.43
C VAL A 159 -4.27 13.08 0.59
N LEU A 160 -3.51 12.14 0.04
CA LEU A 160 -3.66 10.72 0.35
C LEU A 160 -3.17 10.45 1.77
N LEU A 161 -3.99 9.81 2.57
CA LEU A 161 -3.60 9.23 3.85
C LEU A 161 -3.82 7.72 3.78
N ASN A 162 -2.75 6.97 3.88
CA ASN A 162 -2.79 5.52 3.93
C ASN A 162 -2.14 5.04 5.22
N ILE A 163 -2.97 4.74 6.21
CA ILE A 163 -2.54 4.47 7.60
C ILE A 163 -2.11 3.01 7.83
N ARG A 164 -2.10 2.17 6.78
CA ARG A 164 -1.57 0.80 6.82
C ARG A 164 -1.19 0.35 5.44
N ASN A 165 0.09 0.30 5.16
CA ASN A 165 0.61 -0.15 3.87
C ASN A 165 1.91 -0.94 4.03
N ALA A 166 2.35 -1.52 2.93
CA ALA A 166 3.59 -2.27 2.81
C ALA A 166 3.74 -3.32 3.91
N TYR A 167 2.76 -4.22 4.05
CA TYR A 167 2.89 -5.36 4.98
C TYR A 167 4.22 -6.07 4.78
N GLN A 168 4.95 -6.24 5.85
CA GLN A 168 6.26 -6.88 5.82
C GLN A 168 6.16 -8.35 5.42
N ASN A 169 5.19 -9.06 5.96
CA ASN A 169 4.78 -10.40 5.53
C ASN A 169 3.31 -10.58 5.87
N TYR A 170 2.64 -11.54 5.24
CA TYR A 170 1.25 -11.81 5.54
C TYR A 170 0.91 -13.29 5.37
N ASN A 171 -0.27 -13.70 5.87
CA ASN A 171 -0.74 -15.07 5.75
C ASN A 171 -1.17 -15.40 4.31
N VAL A 172 -1.08 -16.67 3.97
CA VAL A 172 -1.74 -17.28 2.81
C VAL A 172 -3.11 -17.76 3.27
N ALA A 173 -4.16 -17.20 2.68
CA ALA A 173 -5.55 -17.48 3.07
C ALA A 173 -6.10 -18.68 2.30
N VAL A 174 -6.64 -19.64 3.00
CA VAL A 174 -7.41 -20.78 2.45
C VAL A 174 -8.75 -20.92 3.17
N ASN A 175 -9.59 -21.84 2.73
CA ASN A 175 -10.91 -22.12 3.30
C ASN A 175 -11.12 -23.64 3.45
N LEU A 176 -11.17 -24.14 4.66
CA LEU A 176 -11.40 -25.56 4.96
C LEU A 176 -12.89 -25.95 4.96
N SER A 177 -13.81 -24.99 5.05
CA SER A 177 -15.25 -25.27 5.12
C SER A 177 -15.84 -25.83 3.82
N GLU A 178 -17.09 -26.28 3.89
CA GLU A 178 -17.86 -26.83 2.75
C GLU A 178 -18.48 -25.76 1.84
N LYS A 179 -18.43 -24.46 2.21
CA LYS A 179 -19.06 -23.35 1.48
C LYS A 179 -18.04 -22.35 0.99
N VAL A 180 -18.34 -21.62 -0.09
CA VAL A 180 -17.57 -20.45 -0.51
C VAL A 180 -17.62 -19.36 0.56
N ILE A 181 -16.48 -18.73 0.87
CA ILE A 181 -16.42 -17.57 1.76
C ILE A 181 -15.86 -16.36 1.05
N TYR A 182 -16.31 -15.17 1.46
CA TYR A 182 -15.97 -13.87 0.88
C TYR A 182 -15.23 -13.05 1.92
N THR A 183 -13.98 -12.71 1.62
CA THR A 183 -13.05 -12.09 2.59
C THR A 183 -12.29 -10.92 1.98
N TYR A 184 -11.59 -10.14 2.81
CA TYR A 184 -10.66 -9.13 2.34
C TYR A 184 -9.42 -9.72 1.60
N MET A 185 -9.22 -11.05 1.73
CA MET A 185 -8.26 -11.79 0.92
C MET A 185 -8.90 -12.35 -0.36
N GLY A 186 -10.10 -11.85 -0.72
CA GLY A 186 -10.86 -12.28 -1.90
C GLY A 186 -11.78 -13.47 -1.62
N VAL A 187 -12.26 -14.08 -2.69
CA VAL A 187 -13.14 -15.25 -2.65
C VAL A 187 -12.29 -16.50 -2.41
N LEU A 188 -12.65 -17.26 -1.38
CA LEU A 188 -12.00 -18.51 -1.03
C LEU A 188 -12.95 -19.69 -1.25
N GLN A 189 -12.53 -20.60 -2.13
CA GLN A 189 -13.29 -21.79 -2.50
C GLN A 189 -13.25 -22.84 -1.40
N PRO A 190 -14.32 -23.63 -1.23
CA PRO A 190 -14.40 -24.64 -0.18
C PRO A 190 -13.29 -25.71 -0.30
N LYS A 191 -13.01 -26.38 0.82
CA LYS A 191 -12.06 -27.51 0.88
C LYS A 191 -10.68 -27.17 0.31
N MET A 192 -10.15 -25.98 0.60
CA MET A 192 -8.91 -25.48 0.03
C MET A 192 -8.92 -25.52 -1.52
N GLY A 193 -9.98 -25.01 -2.15
CA GLY A 193 -10.08 -24.95 -3.61
C GLY A 193 -9.16 -23.92 -4.25
N ASN A 194 -8.73 -22.90 -3.48
CA ASN A 194 -7.68 -21.93 -3.85
C ASN A 194 -6.98 -21.39 -2.60
N ALA A 195 -5.83 -20.74 -2.82
CA ALA A 195 -5.08 -20.03 -1.80
C ALA A 195 -4.74 -18.63 -2.30
N ASN A 196 -5.09 -17.60 -1.53
CA ASN A 196 -4.81 -16.20 -1.86
C ASN A 196 -3.73 -15.64 -0.94
N TYR A 197 -2.83 -14.82 -1.49
CA TYR A 197 -1.76 -14.16 -0.75
C TYR A 197 -1.61 -12.70 -1.18
N CYS A 198 -1.01 -11.87 -0.31
CA CYS A 198 -0.90 -10.43 -0.53
C CYS A 198 0.47 -9.92 -0.08
N ASN A 199 1.44 -9.91 -0.98
CA ASN A 199 2.75 -9.27 -0.84
C ASN A 199 3.51 -9.39 -2.16
N ALA A 200 4.52 -8.54 -2.38
CA ALA A 200 5.36 -8.57 -3.56
C ALA A 200 6.62 -9.46 -3.41
N GLY A 201 6.74 -10.21 -2.31
CA GLY A 201 7.89 -11.08 -2.06
C GLY A 201 9.21 -10.29 -2.02
N GLN A 202 10.23 -10.77 -2.70
CA GLN A 202 11.56 -10.15 -2.73
C GLN A 202 11.58 -8.67 -3.20
N LEU A 203 10.53 -8.19 -3.89
CA LEU A 203 10.40 -6.77 -4.27
C LEU A 203 9.82 -5.90 -3.14
N SER A 204 9.24 -6.49 -2.07
CA SER A 204 8.54 -5.75 -1.03
C SER A 204 9.49 -4.88 -0.20
N PRO A 205 9.19 -3.58 0.01
CA PRO A 205 10.09 -2.67 0.71
C PRO A 205 10.51 -3.16 2.11
N LEU A 206 9.54 -3.60 2.92
CA LEU A 206 9.83 -4.02 4.30
C LEU A 206 10.44 -5.42 4.43
N LEU A 207 10.62 -6.14 3.33
CA LEU A 207 11.42 -7.37 3.30
C LEU A 207 12.88 -7.09 2.89
N ASN A 208 13.13 -5.94 2.24
CA ASN A 208 14.45 -5.46 1.87
C ASN A 208 15.12 -4.63 2.99
N ASP A 209 14.35 -4.12 3.95
CA ASP A 209 14.84 -3.54 5.21
C ASP A 209 14.01 -4.08 6.37
N PRO A 210 14.17 -5.37 6.73
CA PRO A 210 13.27 -6.05 7.65
C PRO A 210 13.37 -5.57 9.10
N LEU A 211 14.43 -4.87 9.46
CA LEU A 211 14.68 -4.33 10.80
C LEU A 211 14.62 -2.79 10.85
N TYR A 212 14.06 -2.16 9.82
CA TYR A 212 13.85 -0.70 9.72
C TYR A 212 15.11 0.15 9.96
N LYS A 213 16.26 -0.32 9.47
CA LYS A 213 17.55 0.38 9.64
C LYS A 213 17.66 1.66 8.81
N THR A 214 16.85 1.78 7.77
CA THR A 214 16.85 2.91 6.84
C THR A 214 15.47 3.52 6.64
N ILE A 215 14.42 2.83 7.09
CA ILE A 215 13.03 3.26 6.95
C ILE A 215 12.53 3.84 8.27
N GLY A 216 12.04 5.07 8.24
CA GLY A 216 11.52 5.77 9.40
C GLY A 216 10.66 6.96 9.03
N ILE A 217 10.26 7.75 10.02
CA ILE A 217 9.50 8.98 9.83
C ILE A 217 10.31 9.95 8.97
N GLY A 218 9.70 10.46 7.89
CA GLY A 218 10.36 11.34 6.93
C GLY A 218 11.03 10.61 5.76
N THR A 219 11.05 9.26 5.74
CA THR A 219 11.54 8.53 4.57
C THR A 219 10.72 8.88 3.34
N ARG A 220 11.40 9.41 2.32
CA ARG A 220 10.81 9.76 1.03
C ARG A 220 10.60 8.51 0.18
N ILE A 221 9.42 8.40 -0.44
CA ILE A 221 9.00 7.20 -1.17
C ILE A 221 8.36 7.55 -2.51
N PHE A 222 8.35 6.60 -3.44
CA PHE A 222 7.38 6.59 -4.54
C PHE A 222 6.02 6.24 -3.94
N LEU A 223 5.01 7.08 -4.20
CA LEU A 223 3.64 6.85 -3.73
C LEU A 223 2.63 7.21 -4.83
N GLY A 224 1.88 6.24 -5.30
CA GLY A 224 0.83 6.47 -6.28
C GLY A 224 1.28 7.08 -7.62
N GLY A 225 2.58 7.04 -7.95
CA GLY A 225 3.15 7.67 -9.15
C GLY A 225 3.73 9.07 -8.93
N GLY A 226 3.65 9.58 -7.71
CA GLY A 226 4.28 10.80 -7.23
C GLY A 226 5.25 10.52 -6.09
N ILE A 227 5.60 11.56 -5.37
CA ILE A 227 6.43 11.50 -4.17
C ILE A 227 5.52 11.53 -2.95
N GLY A 228 5.80 10.64 -1.99
CA GLY A 228 5.20 10.63 -0.67
C GLY A 228 6.23 10.42 0.43
N TYR A 229 5.74 10.28 1.65
CA TYR A 229 6.57 10.15 2.84
C TYR A 229 5.97 9.13 3.81
N VAL A 230 6.84 8.42 4.50
CA VAL A 230 6.49 7.66 5.70
C VAL A 230 6.27 8.67 6.83
N VAL A 231 5.15 8.57 7.53
CA VAL A 231 4.78 9.48 8.63
C VAL A 231 4.60 8.78 9.97
N GLY A 232 4.84 7.50 10.01
CA GLY A 232 4.82 6.70 11.24
C GLY A 232 4.61 5.22 10.99
N ASN A 233 4.45 4.49 12.08
CA ASN A 233 4.01 3.11 12.07
C ASN A 233 2.61 3.02 11.45
N GLY A 234 2.38 2.01 10.64
CA GLY A 234 1.02 1.69 10.21
C GLY A 234 0.21 1.04 11.34
N THR A 235 -1.11 1.10 11.22
CA THR A 235 -1.96 0.32 12.12
C THR A 235 -1.65 -1.17 12.00
N GLN A 236 -1.69 -1.92 13.09
CA GLN A 236 -1.28 -3.33 13.19
C GLN A 236 0.24 -3.55 12.98
N HIS A 237 1.06 -2.53 13.11
CA HIS A 237 2.51 -2.67 13.14
C HIS A 237 2.93 -3.51 14.36
N ASN A 238 3.58 -4.64 14.11
CA ASN A 238 4.03 -5.57 15.14
C ASN A 238 5.46 -6.09 14.82
N PRO A 239 6.50 -5.32 15.15
CA PRO A 239 7.88 -5.68 14.84
C PRO A 239 8.43 -6.83 15.69
N GLY A 240 7.83 -7.07 16.88
CA GLY A 240 8.28 -8.05 17.88
C GLY A 240 8.03 -9.52 17.55
N VAL A 241 7.70 -9.85 16.31
CA VAL A 241 7.45 -11.24 15.88
C VAL A 241 8.75 -12.04 15.71
N LYS A 242 8.65 -13.37 15.79
CA LYS A 242 9.79 -14.25 15.47
C LYS A 242 10.21 -14.08 14.01
N ARG A 243 11.52 -14.09 13.77
CA ARG A 243 12.12 -13.89 12.44
C ARG A 243 13.06 -15.05 12.08
N THR A 244 13.37 -15.17 10.80
CA THR A 244 14.47 -16.01 10.31
C THR A 244 15.82 -15.33 10.62
N GLU A 245 16.92 -16.01 10.38
CA GLU A 245 18.28 -15.44 10.49
C GLU A 245 18.47 -14.25 9.53
N GLY A 246 17.86 -14.30 8.34
CA GLY A 246 17.82 -13.19 7.36
C GLY A 246 16.86 -12.05 7.71
N GLY A 247 16.27 -12.03 8.92
CA GLY A 247 15.36 -10.95 9.36
C GLY A 247 13.91 -11.09 8.87
N VAL A 248 13.59 -12.08 8.04
CA VAL A 248 12.22 -12.27 7.50
C VAL A 248 11.26 -12.67 8.63
N PRO A 249 10.15 -11.96 8.84
CA PRO A 249 9.18 -12.31 9.88
C PRO A 249 8.41 -13.57 9.51
N LYS A 250 8.17 -14.43 10.51
CA LYS A 250 7.45 -15.72 10.35
C LYS A 250 5.92 -15.58 10.40
N THR A 251 5.42 -14.41 10.76
CA THR A 251 3.98 -14.08 10.86
C THR A 251 3.76 -12.65 10.36
N PRO A 252 2.52 -12.20 10.14
CA PRO A 252 2.23 -10.80 9.83
C PRO A 252 2.92 -9.84 10.81
N SER A 253 3.62 -8.83 10.29
CA SER A 253 4.53 -8.01 11.07
C SER A 253 4.35 -6.51 10.79
N GLY A 254 5.39 -5.84 10.31
CA GLY A 254 5.44 -4.40 10.15
C GLY A 254 4.50 -3.83 9.08
N THR A 255 4.08 -2.60 9.30
CA THR A 255 3.30 -1.80 8.36
C THR A 255 3.72 -0.34 8.44
N LEU A 256 3.42 0.44 7.41
CA LEU A 256 3.72 1.86 7.31
C LEU A 256 2.46 2.71 7.28
N CYS A 257 2.52 3.87 7.92
CA CYS A 257 1.63 4.99 7.66
C CYS A 257 2.32 5.93 6.65
N VAL A 258 1.66 6.19 5.51
CA VAL A 258 2.24 7.02 4.43
C VAL A 258 1.27 8.09 3.97
N THR A 259 1.80 9.21 3.49
CA THR A 259 1.03 10.35 2.97
C THR A 259 1.69 10.96 1.74
N GLY A 260 0.89 11.65 0.91
CA GLY A 260 1.38 12.37 -0.27
C GLY A 260 0.29 13.17 -0.96
N ASP A 261 0.70 14.09 -1.82
CA ASP A 261 -0.20 14.94 -2.60
C ASP A 261 -0.83 14.15 -3.76
N LEU A 262 -2.16 13.99 -3.74
CA LEU A 262 -2.91 13.31 -4.80
C LEU A 262 -2.76 13.99 -6.16
N LYS A 263 -2.52 15.30 -6.22
CA LYS A 263 -2.32 16.04 -7.46
C LYS A 263 -1.06 15.57 -8.23
N MET A 264 -0.09 14.99 -7.52
CA MET A 264 1.11 14.42 -8.08
C MET A 264 0.96 12.94 -8.49
N MET A 265 -0.14 12.30 -8.12
CA MET A 265 -0.36 10.86 -8.35
C MET A 265 -0.96 10.57 -9.72
N ARG A 266 -1.02 9.28 -10.09
CA ARG A 266 -1.51 8.80 -11.39
C ARG A 266 -2.43 7.60 -11.20
N PRO A 267 -3.53 7.48 -11.98
CA PRO A 267 -4.49 6.39 -11.84
C PRO A 267 -3.90 5.02 -12.21
N LYS A 268 -2.75 4.98 -12.88
CA LYS A 268 -1.99 3.75 -13.09
C LYS A 268 -1.53 3.11 -11.77
N TRP A 269 -1.25 3.94 -10.75
CA TRP A 269 -0.63 3.57 -9.48
C TRP A 269 -1.52 3.75 -8.25
N LEU A 270 -2.75 4.21 -8.47
CA LEU A 270 -3.75 4.43 -7.42
C LEU A 270 -5.14 4.07 -7.97
N ARG A 271 -5.67 2.89 -7.61
CA ARG A 271 -6.85 2.33 -8.25
C ARG A 271 -7.89 1.83 -7.25
N GLY A 272 -9.17 2.06 -7.56
CA GLY A 272 -10.27 1.39 -6.90
C GLY A 272 -10.28 -0.10 -7.23
N THR A 273 -10.55 -0.92 -6.24
CA THR A 273 -10.64 -2.38 -6.38
C THR A 273 -11.82 -2.89 -5.57
N SER A 274 -12.62 -3.78 -6.17
CA SER A 274 -13.78 -4.39 -5.53
C SER A 274 -13.51 -5.84 -5.16
N PHE A 275 -13.89 -6.21 -3.95
CA PHE A 275 -13.95 -7.60 -3.51
C PHE A 275 -15.40 -8.04 -3.36
N THR A 276 -15.83 -8.97 -4.20
CA THR A 276 -17.19 -9.54 -4.14
C THR A 276 -17.49 -10.07 -2.74
N GLY A 277 -18.64 -9.69 -2.20
CA GLY A 277 -19.10 -10.12 -0.89
C GLY A 277 -18.37 -9.50 0.30
N TYR A 278 -17.41 -8.57 0.06
CA TYR A 278 -16.64 -7.94 1.13
C TYR A 278 -16.69 -6.39 1.08
N GLY A 279 -16.34 -5.78 -0.05
CA GLY A 279 -16.32 -4.31 -0.14
C GLY A 279 -15.36 -3.75 -1.18
N VAL A 280 -15.13 -2.44 -1.08
CA VAL A 280 -14.22 -1.66 -1.93
C VAL A 280 -12.94 -1.36 -1.16
N THR A 281 -11.82 -1.30 -1.85
CA THR A 281 -10.51 -0.93 -1.31
C THR A 281 -9.72 -0.11 -2.33
N LEU A 282 -8.70 0.60 -1.85
CA LEU A 282 -7.75 1.31 -2.71
C LEU A 282 -6.50 0.46 -2.92
N THR A 283 -6.15 0.18 -4.16
CA THR A 283 -4.88 -0.43 -4.53
C THR A 283 -3.84 0.66 -4.75
N VAL A 284 -2.75 0.60 -3.99
CA VAL A 284 -1.74 1.67 -3.88
C VAL A 284 -0.38 1.16 -4.30
N GLY A 285 0.29 1.91 -5.19
CA GLY A 285 1.68 1.67 -5.57
C GLY A 285 2.65 2.39 -4.64
N ILE A 286 3.57 1.64 -4.03
CA ILE A 286 4.64 2.15 -3.18
C ILE A 286 5.98 1.58 -3.64
N GLY A 287 7.02 2.42 -3.64
CA GLY A 287 8.42 2.02 -3.78
C GLY A 287 9.28 2.77 -2.79
N ILE A 288 10.19 2.08 -2.13
CA ILE A 288 11.13 2.67 -1.18
C ILE A 288 12.56 2.40 -1.69
N PRO A 289 13.39 3.42 -1.86
CA PRO A 289 14.80 3.21 -2.14
C PRO A 289 15.52 2.92 -0.82
N ILE A 290 16.20 1.78 -0.77
CA ILE A 290 16.98 1.36 0.40
C ILE A 290 18.44 1.79 0.18
N PRO A 291 18.99 2.73 0.96
CA PRO A 291 20.39 3.10 0.90
C PRO A 291 21.26 1.94 1.42
N ILE A 292 22.26 1.56 0.66
CA ILE A 292 23.23 0.52 1.06
C ILE A 292 24.33 1.17 1.87
N LEU A 293 24.11 1.28 3.18
CA LEU A 293 25.06 1.91 4.10
C LEU A 293 26.18 0.96 4.50
N ASP A 294 25.88 -0.35 4.60
CA ASP A 294 26.83 -1.38 5.03
C ASP A 294 26.50 -2.79 4.46
N GLU A 295 27.28 -3.77 4.85
CA GLU A 295 27.13 -5.17 4.43
C GLU A 295 25.88 -5.83 4.99
N GLU A 296 25.39 -5.39 6.15
CA GLU A 296 24.21 -5.95 6.79
C GLU A 296 22.95 -5.55 6.01
N ILE A 297 22.82 -4.26 5.67
CA ILE A 297 21.70 -3.76 4.86
C ILE A 297 21.71 -4.42 3.48
N LEU A 298 22.87 -4.55 2.84
CA LEU A 298 22.95 -5.24 1.55
C LEU A 298 22.47 -6.68 1.66
N ARG A 299 22.85 -7.41 2.71
CA ARG A 299 22.42 -8.80 2.90
C ARG A 299 20.91 -8.91 2.99
N TYR A 300 20.23 -7.94 3.63
CA TYR A 300 18.78 -7.92 3.68
C TYR A 300 18.15 -7.63 2.32
N THR A 301 18.71 -6.73 1.51
CA THR A 301 18.20 -6.44 0.17
C THR A 301 18.39 -7.57 -0.84
N ALA A 302 19.28 -8.54 -0.55
CA ALA A 302 19.49 -9.70 -1.39
C ALA A 302 18.56 -10.89 -1.04
N VAL A 303 17.50 -10.67 -0.26
CA VAL A 303 16.52 -11.69 0.11
C VAL A 303 15.81 -12.26 -1.12
N ARG A 304 15.69 -13.60 -1.17
CA ARG A 304 15.06 -14.31 -2.28
C ARG A 304 13.66 -14.79 -1.90
N ASP A 305 12.81 -14.97 -2.90
CA ASP A 305 11.46 -15.52 -2.71
C ASP A 305 11.44 -16.89 -2.00
N GLU A 306 12.48 -17.71 -2.16
CA GLU A 306 12.64 -18.99 -1.46
C GLU A 306 12.84 -18.84 0.05
N GLU A 307 13.38 -17.70 0.49
CA GLU A 307 13.70 -17.42 1.90
C GLU A 307 12.55 -16.73 2.62
N ILE A 308 11.54 -16.27 1.88
CA ILE A 308 10.35 -15.58 2.43
C ILE A 308 9.25 -16.61 2.67
N LEU A 309 9.11 -17.02 3.91
CA LEU A 309 8.12 -18.00 4.35
C LEU A 309 6.81 -17.33 4.77
N ALA A 310 5.68 -17.91 4.40
CA ALA A 310 4.35 -17.45 4.78
C ALA A 310 3.53 -18.61 5.35
N GLN A 311 2.79 -18.33 6.43
CA GLN A 311 1.90 -19.30 7.07
C GLN A 311 0.62 -19.47 6.29
N VAL A 312 0.18 -20.70 6.04
CA VAL A 312 -1.12 -21.01 5.45
C VAL A 312 -2.14 -21.11 6.57
N VAL A 313 -3.21 -20.31 6.46
CA VAL A 313 -4.19 -20.12 7.53
C VAL A 313 -5.60 -20.34 6.98
N ASP A 314 -6.43 -21.06 7.74
CA ASP A 314 -7.86 -21.19 7.44
C ASP A 314 -8.63 -19.92 7.83
N TYR A 315 -9.35 -19.35 6.87
CA TYR A 315 -10.18 -18.15 7.05
C TYR A 315 -11.66 -18.47 7.30
N SER A 316 -12.03 -19.75 7.33
CA SER A 316 -13.41 -20.18 7.51
C SER A 316 -13.86 -20.23 8.96
N ASP A 317 -12.93 -20.29 9.91
CA ASP A 317 -13.23 -20.41 11.35
C ASP A 317 -12.87 -19.13 12.10
N SER A 318 -13.85 -18.23 12.20
CA SER A 318 -13.83 -17.02 13.06
C SER A 318 -12.58 -16.14 12.95
N TYR A 319 -11.85 -16.26 11.83
CA TYR A 319 -10.72 -15.38 11.57
C TYR A 319 -11.18 -13.89 11.49
N PRO A 320 -10.46 -12.92 12.07
CA PRO A 320 -9.16 -13.02 12.74
C PRO A 320 -9.19 -13.19 14.27
N GLN A 321 -10.35 -13.33 14.89
CA GLN A 321 -10.46 -13.40 16.36
C GLN A 321 -10.01 -14.75 16.91
N CYS A 322 -10.25 -15.83 16.21
CA CYS A 322 -9.54 -17.08 16.49
C CYS A 322 -8.16 -16.98 15.87
N ILE A 323 -7.14 -17.35 16.61
CA ILE A 323 -5.81 -17.59 16.07
C ILE A 323 -5.82 -19.02 15.55
N PRO A 324 -6.23 -19.28 14.31
CA PRO A 324 -6.12 -20.61 13.75
C PRO A 324 -4.64 -20.94 13.72
N GLY A 325 -4.26 -22.10 14.17
CA GLY A 325 -2.92 -22.59 13.94
C GLY A 325 -2.60 -22.57 12.46
N SER A 326 -1.34 -22.36 12.10
CA SER A 326 -0.90 -22.59 10.74
C SER A 326 -1.16 -24.05 10.37
N ILE A 327 -1.76 -24.27 9.20
CA ILE A 327 -1.97 -25.62 8.64
C ILE A 327 -0.84 -26.04 7.69
N GLY A 328 0.14 -25.16 7.49
CA GLY A 328 1.32 -25.36 6.65
C GLY A 328 2.11 -24.06 6.47
N GLU A 329 3.30 -24.21 5.94
CA GLU A 329 4.18 -23.09 5.60
C GLU A 329 4.65 -23.25 4.17
N VAL A 330 4.69 -22.15 3.40
CA VAL A 330 5.11 -22.11 2.00
C VAL A 330 5.97 -20.88 1.76
N ASN A 331 6.83 -20.90 0.74
CA ASN A 331 7.62 -19.75 0.36
C ASN A 331 7.03 -19.01 -0.85
N TYR A 332 7.52 -17.78 -1.08
CA TYR A 332 7.00 -16.94 -2.17
C TYR A 332 7.34 -17.47 -3.57
N LYS A 333 8.42 -18.24 -3.74
CA LYS A 333 8.69 -18.92 -5.02
C LYS A 333 7.59 -19.94 -5.35
N GLN A 334 7.17 -20.73 -4.35
CA GLN A 334 6.04 -21.65 -4.50
C GLN A 334 4.75 -20.90 -4.79
N LEU A 335 4.43 -19.85 -4.02
CA LEU A 335 3.23 -19.03 -4.23
C LEU A 335 3.18 -18.44 -5.66
N LYS A 336 4.29 -17.94 -6.16
CA LYS A 336 4.39 -17.33 -7.50
C LYS A 336 4.40 -18.35 -8.63
N SER A 337 4.65 -19.63 -8.37
CA SER A 337 4.54 -20.69 -9.38
C SER A 337 3.11 -20.97 -9.82
N GLY A 338 2.10 -20.41 -9.12
CA GLY A 338 0.69 -20.61 -9.37
C GLY A 338 0.08 -21.79 -8.63
N ARG A 339 0.87 -22.60 -7.91
CA ARG A 339 0.40 -23.74 -7.14
C ARG A 339 1.26 -23.98 -5.90
N ILE A 340 0.63 -24.49 -4.85
CA ILE A 340 1.29 -24.95 -3.62
C ILE A 340 0.75 -26.32 -3.21
N THR A 341 1.51 -27.06 -2.43
CA THR A 341 1.05 -28.30 -1.80
C THR A 341 0.92 -28.08 -0.30
N VAL A 342 -0.28 -28.29 0.23
CA VAL A 342 -0.59 -28.16 1.66
C VAL A 342 -1.32 -29.43 2.10
N GLN A 343 -0.84 -30.09 3.15
CA GLN A 343 -1.40 -31.34 3.67
C GLN A 343 -1.63 -32.42 2.58
N GLY A 344 -0.70 -32.53 1.62
CA GLY A 344 -0.79 -33.48 0.51
C GLY A 344 -1.75 -33.10 -0.62
N LYS A 345 -2.42 -31.95 -0.53
CA LYS A 345 -3.30 -31.43 -1.57
C LYS A 345 -2.60 -30.34 -2.38
N GLU A 346 -2.66 -30.42 -3.71
CA GLU A 346 -2.25 -29.36 -4.63
C GLU A 346 -3.35 -28.29 -4.72
N ILE A 347 -2.98 -27.03 -4.51
CA ILE A 347 -3.90 -25.89 -4.43
C ILE A 347 -3.43 -24.77 -5.37
N PRO A 348 -4.29 -24.25 -6.27
CA PRO A 348 -3.95 -23.09 -7.08
C PRO A 348 -3.80 -21.83 -6.22
N THR A 349 -2.81 -20.99 -6.55
CA THR A 349 -2.53 -19.75 -5.83
C THR A 349 -2.89 -18.52 -6.65
N SER A 350 -3.30 -17.45 -5.97
CA SER A 350 -3.57 -16.15 -6.57
C SER A 350 -3.04 -15.02 -5.69
N GLY A 351 -2.19 -14.16 -6.28
CA GLY A 351 -1.68 -12.97 -5.62
C GLY A 351 -2.65 -11.80 -5.72
N LEU A 352 -2.96 -11.14 -4.60
CA LEU A 352 -3.70 -9.88 -4.58
C LEU A 352 -2.81 -8.68 -4.92
N SER A 353 -1.51 -8.79 -4.71
CA SER A 353 -0.52 -7.80 -5.13
C SER A 353 -0.03 -8.10 -6.54
N SER A 354 0.03 -7.08 -7.40
CA SER A 354 0.54 -7.23 -8.76
C SER A 354 2.07 -7.20 -8.77
N TYR A 355 2.68 -8.34 -9.03
CA TYR A 355 4.13 -8.47 -9.14
C TYR A 355 4.70 -7.68 -10.31
N LEU A 356 4.00 -7.69 -11.45
CA LEU A 356 4.38 -6.89 -12.62
C LEU A 356 4.44 -5.40 -12.29
N LYS A 357 3.41 -4.88 -11.60
CA LYS A 357 3.37 -3.47 -11.17
C LYS A 357 4.43 -3.15 -10.12
N ALA A 358 4.71 -4.06 -9.20
CA ALA A 358 5.77 -3.89 -8.21
C ALA A 358 7.14 -3.74 -8.89
N ARG A 359 7.42 -4.57 -9.90
CA ARG A 359 8.64 -4.50 -10.72
C ARG A 359 8.74 -3.18 -11.50
N GLU A 360 7.64 -2.74 -12.14
CA GLU A 360 7.59 -1.44 -12.81
C GLU A 360 7.88 -0.28 -11.84
N ILE A 361 7.36 -0.32 -10.61
CA ILE A 361 7.60 0.71 -9.59
C ILE A 361 9.08 0.75 -9.20
N ALA A 362 9.68 -0.42 -8.91
CA ALA A 362 11.10 -0.50 -8.58
C ALA A 362 11.96 0.07 -9.71
N GLN A 363 11.64 -0.23 -10.96
CA GLN A 363 12.34 0.27 -12.14
C GLN A 363 12.19 1.79 -12.30
N ILE A 364 10.97 2.32 -12.17
CA ILE A 364 10.74 3.78 -12.26
C ILE A 364 11.50 4.51 -11.16
N LEU A 365 11.51 3.98 -9.94
CA LEU A 365 12.24 4.58 -8.83
C LEU A 365 13.74 4.55 -9.06
N LYS A 366 14.28 3.47 -9.62
CA LYS A 366 15.67 3.36 -10.07
C LYS A 366 16.01 4.50 -11.05
N GLU A 367 15.20 4.64 -12.11
CA GLU A 367 15.38 5.69 -13.12
C GLU A 367 15.30 7.10 -12.52
N TRP A 368 14.42 7.33 -11.53
CA TRP A 368 14.34 8.63 -10.87
C TRP A 368 15.57 8.95 -10.03
N VAL A 369 16.12 7.95 -9.33
CA VAL A 369 17.36 8.10 -8.55
C VAL A 369 18.55 8.34 -9.49
N GLU A 370 18.73 7.52 -10.52
CA GLU A 370 19.82 7.65 -11.50
C GLU A 370 19.79 8.99 -12.23
N ALA A 371 18.59 9.50 -12.54
CA ALA A 371 18.41 10.80 -13.21
C ALA A 371 18.54 12.00 -12.25
N GLY A 372 18.85 11.82 -10.97
CA GLY A 372 18.92 12.90 -9.98
C GLY A 372 17.58 13.58 -9.69
N LYS A 373 16.46 12.93 -9.99
CA LYS A 373 15.09 13.42 -9.73
C LYS A 373 14.57 13.01 -8.36
N PHE A 374 15.20 12.02 -7.75
CA PHE A 374 14.85 11.51 -6.45
C PHE A 374 16.08 11.41 -5.55
N PHE A 375 16.08 12.16 -4.46
CA PHE A 375 17.10 12.11 -3.42
C PHE A 375 16.58 11.36 -2.21
N LEU A 376 17.47 10.64 -1.53
CA LEU A 376 17.17 9.96 -0.28
C LEU A 376 17.02 10.98 0.86
N THR A 377 16.23 10.65 1.85
CA THR A 377 16.10 11.45 3.08
C THR A 377 16.59 10.64 4.27
N GLN A 378 17.29 11.31 5.18
CA GLN A 378 17.59 10.75 6.49
C GLN A 378 16.29 10.72 7.28
N PRO A 379 15.82 9.56 7.80
CA PRO A 379 14.68 9.52 8.71
C PRO A 379 14.94 10.39 9.95
N VAL A 380 13.90 11.10 10.40
CA VAL A 380 13.93 11.87 11.67
C VAL A 380 13.98 10.89 12.84
N GLU A 381 13.27 9.78 12.71
CA GLU A 381 13.19 8.70 13.68
C GLU A 381 12.97 7.39 12.94
N LEU A 382 13.72 6.35 13.28
CA LEU A 382 13.52 5.01 12.74
C LEU A 382 12.23 4.39 13.32
N LEU A 383 11.61 3.49 12.58
CA LEU A 383 10.48 2.72 13.10
C LEU A 383 10.98 1.72 14.14
N PRO A 384 10.16 1.39 15.16
CA PRO A 384 10.52 0.45 16.22
C PRO A 384 10.61 -0.99 15.72
#